data_bd5b1e372176e3fe55617abed9212012
#
_entry.id   bd5b1e372176e3fe55617abed9212012
#
_cell.length_a   1.000
_cell.length_b   1.000
_cell.length_c   1.000
_cell.angle_alpha   90.00
_cell.angle_beta   90.00
_cell.angle_gamma   90.00
#
_symmetry.space_group_name_H-M   'P 1'
#
loop_
_entity.id
_entity.type
_entity.pdbx_description
1 polymer ?
#
loop_
_entity_poly.entity_id
_entity_poly.type
_entity_poly.pdbx_seq_one_letter_code
_entity_poly.pdbx_strand_id
1 'polypeptide(L)'
;RDYFFEKLKLKIMTFDTCQGEEREIVFYSMVACNKRNKLNTIFPVDLSNKDLEETGDKKAQRLNVGFSRVQEVMHIVHSRPLDKIDGEIGNALRYIKNLSAEEKLPSKEELDPNSPMEIKVLEWFKKTNFYLENKKNVELKAQFEIGKYLKQLDADYSHPSFVTDFLVIFSTEDGPKQVIIEYDGLKDHFDNQELITDENFDEFYTTEHYEREKALETYGYNFIRLNKFNTTDDPVKFL
;
A
#
# COMPACT_ATOMS: atom_id res chain seq x y z
N ARG A 1 -33.82 -4.51 -5.44
CA ARG A 1 -33.90 -5.17 -4.12
C ARG A 1 -33.56 -6.65 -4.28
N ASP A 2 -34.23 -7.37 -5.16
CA ASP A 2 -34.09 -8.82 -5.38
C ASP A 2 -32.64 -9.19 -5.79
N TYR A 3 -32.00 -8.38 -6.63
CA TYR A 3 -30.59 -8.60 -6.98
C TYR A 3 -29.67 -8.67 -5.76
N PHE A 4 -29.84 -7.77 -4.79
CA PHE A 4 -28.98 -7.74 -3.60
C PHE A 4 -29.27 -8.89 -2.63
N PHE A 5 -30.52 -9.22 -2.41
CA PHE A 5 -30.89 -10.21 -1.40
C PHE A 5 -30.92 -11.65 -1.93
N GLU A 6 -31.35 -11.84 -3.18
CA GLU A 6 -31.46 -13.17 -3.76
C GLU A 6 -30.21 -13.59 -4.53
N LYS A 7 -29.66 -12.71 -5.37
CA LYS A 7 -28.49 -13.02 -6.18
C LYS A 7 -27.17 -12.85 -5.44
N LEU A 8 -26.96 -11.73 -4.77
CA LEU A 8 -25.74 -11.46 -3.98
C LEU A 8 -25.83 -12.01 -2.55
N LYS A 9 -27.00 -12.49 -2.12
CA LYS A 9 -27.22 -13.02 -0.76
C LYS A 9 -26.80 -12.02 0.34
N LEU A 10 -27.02 -10.71 0.08
CA LEU A 10 -26.69 -9.68 1.05
C LEU A 10 -27.46 -9.88 2.35
N LYS A 11 -26.75 -9.88 3.48
CA LYS A 11 -27.35 -9.85 4.81
C LYS A 11 -26.97 -8.57 5.54
N ILE A 12 -27.92 -7.95 6.21
CA ILE A 12 -27.70 -6.79 7.07
C ILE A 12 -27.92 -7.24 8.50
N MET A 13 -26.89 -7.13 9.33
CA MET A 13 -26.85 -7.66 10.69
C MET A 13 -26.25 -6.64 11.67
N THR A 14 -26.51 -6.83 12.95
CA THR A 14 -25.79 -6.15 14.03
C THR A 14 -24.64 -7.04 14.52
N PHE A 15 -23.72 -6.51 15.32
CA PHE A 15 -22.67 -7.30 15.96
C PHE A 15 -23.23 -8.44 16.83
N ASP A 16 -24.39 -8.25 17.44
CA ASP A 16 -25.03 -9.27 18.29
C ASP A 16 -25.71 -10.38 17.46
N THR A 17 -26.10 -10.10 16.21
CA THR A 17 -26.83 -11.04 15.36
C THR A 17 -25.95 -11.73 14.31
N CYS A 18 -24.68 -11.32 14.15
CA CYS A 18 -23.76 -11.94 13.20
C CYS A 18 -22.99 -13.15 13.77
N GLN A 19 -23.25 -13.53 15.01
CA GLN A 19 -22.58 -14.68 15.63
C GLN A 19 -22.88 -15.97 14.86
N GLY A 20 -21.85 -16.71 14.48
CA GLY A 20 -21.94 -17.95 13.69
C GLY A 20 -22.07 -17.73 12.17
N GLU A 21 -22.16 -16.49 11.70
CA GLU A 21 -22.19 -16.16 10.28
C GLU A 21 -20.78 -15.77 9.80
N GLU A 22 -20.36 -16.29 8.69
CA GLU A 22 -19.11 -15.93 8.01
C GLU A 22 -19.39 -15.52 6.56
N ARG A 23 -18.62 -14.60 6.02
CA ARG A 23 -18.76 -14.09 4.66
C ARG A 23 -17.39 -13.79 4.06
N GLU A 24 -17.28 -14.00 2.77
CA GLU A 24 -16.09 -13.62 2.00
C GLU A 24 -15.84 -12.13 2.13
N ILE A 25 -16.88 -11.31 1.95
CA ILE A 25 -16.79 -9.85 2.01
C ILE A 25 -17.74 -9.32 3.09
N VAL A 26 -17.21 -8.48 3.98
CA VAL A 26 -17.97 -7.84 5.04
C VAL A 26 -17.74 -6.33 5.02
N PHE A 27 -18.85 -5.56 5.10
CA PHE A 27 -18.83 -4.11 5.26
C PHE A 27 -19.25 -3.75 6.68
N TYR A 28 -18.34 -3.15 7.45
CA TYR A 28 -18.62 -2.62 8.77
C TYR A 28 -18.93 -1.13 8.70
N SER A 29 -20.13 -0.73 9.07
CA SER A 29 -20.53 0.67 9.19
C SER A 29 -20.29 1.17 10.61
N MET A 30 -19.16 1.83 10.83
CA MET A 30 -18.77 2.45 12.11
C MET A 30 -19.23 3.91 12.16
N VAL A 31 -20.54 4.12 12.02
CA VAL A 31 -21.11 5.46 12.01
C VAL A 31 -21.27 5.97 13.43
N ALA A 32 -20.47 6.97 13.81
CA ALA A 32 -20.59 7.69 15.06
C ALA A 32 -21.13 9.10 14.82
N CYS A 33 -22.19 9.47 15.51
CA CYS A 33 -22.70 10.83 15.46
C CYS A 33 -21.69 11.81 16.08
N ASN A 34 -21.49 12.99 15.46
CA ASN A 34 -20.55 14.01 15.94
C ASN A 34 -20.87 14.52 17.36
N LYS A 35 -22.12 14.42 17.81
CA LYS A 35 -22.55 14.87 19.14
C LYS A 35 -22.46 13.79 20.22
N ARG A 36 -22.43 12.51 19.88
CA ARG A 36 -22.37 11.39 20.82
C ARG A 36 -21.47 10.30 20.28
N ASN A 37 -20.41 9.98 20.99
CA ASN A 37 -19.57 8.82 20.67
C ASN A 37 -20.28 7.54 21.12
N LYS A 38 -21.21 7.04 20.30
CA LYS A 38 -21.96 5.83 20.60
C LYS A 38 -21.16 4.55 20.47
N LEU A 39 -19.96 4.59 19.88
CA LEU A 39 -19.12 3.40 19.74
C LEU A 39 -18.70 2.86 21.11
N ASN A 40 -18.47 3.73 22.09
CA ASN A 40 -18.16 3.33 23.47
C ASN A 40 -19.34 2.63 24.19
N THR A 41 -20.55 2.71 23.67
CA THR A 41 -21.69 1.93 24.20
C THR A 41 -21.73 0.52 23.64
N ILE A 42 -21.13 0.30 22.47
CA ILE A 42 -21.09 -0.99 21.74
C ILE A 42 -19.80 -1.74 22.06
N PHE A 43 -18.68 -1.04 22.03
CA PHE A 43 -17.32 -1.58 22.21
C PHE A 43 -16.73 -1.14 23.56
N PRO A 44 -15.75 -1.87 24.10
CA PRO A 44 -15.08 -1.48 25.34
C PRO A 44 -14.25 -0.19 25.14
N VAL A 45 -14.16 0.59 26.22
CA VAL A 45 -13.29 1.77 26.25
C VAL A 45 -11.86 1.34 26.56
N ASP A 46 -11.70 0.36 27.43
CA ASP A 46 -10.44 -0.19 27.90
C ASP A 46 -10.61 -1.67 28.27
N LEU A 47 -9.71 -2.52 27.77
CA LEU A 47 -9.69 -3.95 28.08
C LEU A 47 -8.88 -4.28 29.34
N SER A 48 -8.08 -3.33 29.85
CA SER A 48 -7.22 -3.55 31.02
C SER A 48 -7.96 -3.40 32.36
N ASN A 49 -9.18 -2.87 32.35
CA ASN A 49 -9.91 -2.56 33.57
C ASN A 49 -10.61 -3.82 34.12
N LYS A 50 -10.21 -4.25 35.34
CA LYS A 50 -10.70 -5.46 36.01
C LYS A 50 -12.17 -5.41 36.44
N ASP A 51 -12.81 -4.24 36.39
CA ASP A 51 -14.22 -4.06 36.72
C ASP A 51 -15.19 -4.50 35.60
N LEU A 52 -14.70 -5.27 34.65
CA LEU A 52 -15.41 -5.68 33.43
C LEU A 52 -16.30 -6.93 33.59
N GLU A 53 -16.48 -7.46 34.80
CA GLU A 53 -17.02 -8.81 34.97
C GLU A 53 -18.46 -9.03 34.46
N GLU A 54 -19.32 -8.02 34.32
CA GLU A 54 -20.69 -8.25 33.81
C GLU A 54 -21.04 -7.56 32.48
N THR A 55 -20.58 -6.34 32.26
CA THR A 55 -20.91 -5.59 31.01
C THR A 55 -19.78 -5.47 30.05
N GLY A 56 -18.55 -5.53 30.51
CA GLY A 56 -17.34 -5.41 29.68
C GLY A 56 -17.09 -6.64 28.82
N ASP A 57 -17.39 -7.79 29.33
CA ASP A 57 -17.19 -9.07 28.62
C ASP A 57 -17.99 -9.13 27.32
N LYS A 58 -19.24 -8.70 27.31
CA LYS A 58 -20.10 -8.64 26.13
C LYS A 58 -19.58 -7.62 25.09
N LYS A 59 -19.00 -6.50 25.51
CA LYS A 59 -18.44 -5.50 24.60
C LYS A 59 -17.13 -5.99 23.96
N ALA A 60 -16.28 -6.67 24.73
CA ALA A 60 -15.08 -7.31 24.23
C ALA A 60 -15.41 -8.46 23.26
N GLN A 61 -16.41 -9.26 23.56
CA GLN A 61 -16.91 -10.31 22.68
C GLN A 61 -17.43 -9.76 21.36
N ARG A 62 -18.15 -8.62 21.34
CA ARG A 62 -18.61 -7.96 20.11
C ARG A 62 -17.45 -7.54 19.22
N LEU A 63 -16.39 -6.99 19.80
CA LEU A 63 -15.18 -6.63 19.04
C LEU A 63 -14.58 -7.86 18.37
N ASN A 64 -14.39 -8.93 19.12
CA ASN A 64 -13.83 -10.18 18.62
C ASN A 64 -14.74 -10.84 17.58
N VAL A 65 -16.03 -11.02 17.89
CA VAL A 65 -17.01 -11.60 16.97
C VAL A 65 -17.10 -10.82 15.67
N GLY A 66 -17.11 -9.49 15.72
CA GLY A 66 -17.13 -8.66 14.53
C GLY A 66 -15.97 -8.98 13.61
N PHE A 67 -14.75 -8.77 14.06
CA PHE A 67 -13.55 -8.90 13.23
C PHE A 67 -13.23 -10.34 12.78
N SER A 68 -13.76 -11.36 13.43
CA SER A 68 -13.55 -12.77 13.07
C SER A 68 -14.56 -13.33 12.05
N ARG A 69 -15.47 -12.51 11.50
CA ARG A 69 -16.52 -12.98 10.56
C ARG A 69 -16.14 -12.85 9.08
N VAL A 70 -14.98 -12.31 8.78
CA VAL A 70 -14.49 -12.05 7.42
C VAL A 70 -13.58 -13.18 6.98
N GLN A 71 -13.83 -13.73 5.79
CA GLN A 71 -12.99 -14.75 5.18
C GLN A 71 -11.94 -14.16 4.24
N GLU A 72 -12.30 -13.14 3.45
CA GLU A 72 -11.40 -12.57 2.43
C GLU A 72 -11.21 -11.06 2.59
N VAL A 73 -12.30 -10.27 2.52
CA VAL A 73 -12.20 -8.81 2.44
C VAL A 73 -13.06 -8.12 3.48
N MET A 74 -12.44 -7.24 4.27
CA MET A 74 -13.10 -6.36 5.23
C MET A 74 -13.09 -4.91 4.76
N HIS A 75 -14.27 -4.33 4.57
CA HIS A 75 -14.43 -2.91 4.35
C HIS A 75 -14.94 -2.21 5.60
N ILE A 76 -14.20 -1.24 6.10
CA ILE A 76 -14.59 -0.46 7.28
C ILE A 76 -14.96 0.96 6.84
N VAL A 77 -16.26 1.29 6.97
CA VAL A 77 -16.79 2.62 6.69
C VAL A 77 -16.92 3.37 8.02
N HIS A 78 -16.23 4.48 8.16
CA HIS A 78 -16.26 5.29 9.37
C HIS A 78 -16.56 6.76 9.07
N SER A 79 -17.28 7.42 9.97
CA SER A 79 -17.73 8.80 9.84
C SER A 79 -16.77 9.84 10.42
N ARG A 80 -15.67 9.42 11.03
CA ARG A 80 -14.65 10.28 11.65
C ARG A 80 -13.26 9.81 11.26
N PRO A 81 -12.28 10.71 11.22
CA PRO A 81 -10.87 10.31 11.15
C PRO A 81 -10.50 9.33 12.24
N LEU A 82 -9.64 8.34 11.95
CA LEU A 82 -9.32 7.26 12.88
C LEU A 82 -8.65 7.75 14.17
N ASP A 83 -7.92 8.85 14.11
CA ASP A 83 -7.30 9.53 15.26
C ASP A 83 -8.33 10.17 16.20
N LYS A 84 -9.57 10.36 15.74
CA LYS A 84 -10.71 10.88 16.51
C LYS A 84 -11.69 9.80 16.99
N ILE A 85 -11.35 8.53 16.80
CA ILE A 85 -12.12 7.39 17.34
C ILE A 85 -11.42 6.88 18.59
N ASP A 86 -12.08 7.05 19.72
CA ASP A 86 -11.57 6.64 21.04
C ASP A 86 -11.88 5.18 21.35
N GLY A 87 -11.25 4.66 22.42
CA GLY A 87 -11.48 3.33 22.97
C GLY A 87 -10.85 2.22 22.15
N GLU A 88 -11.10 0.97 22.52
CA GLU A 88 -10.46 -0.21 21.90
C GLU A 88 -10.82 -0.38 20.43
N ILE A 89 -11.99 0.06 20.02
CA ILE A 89 -12.34 0.05 18.59
C ILE A 89 -11.42 1.00 17.80
N GLY A 90 -11.10 2.17 18.34
CA GLY A 90 -10.16 3.10 17.72
C GLY A 90 -8.75 2.52 17.63
N ASN A 91 -8.31 1.83 18.70
CA ASN A 91 -7.03 1.13 18.74
C ASN A 91 -6.98 0.02 17.68
N ALA A 92 -8.01 -0.82 17.62
CA ALA A 92 -8.11 -1.91 16.63
C ALA A 92 -8.10 -1.40 15.18
N LEU A 93 -8.86 -0.34 14.89
CA LEU A 93 -8.90 0.25 13.54
C LEU A 93 -7.56 0.87 13.12
N ARG A 94 -6.88 1.54 14.05
CA ARG A 94 -5.54 2.08 13.80
C ARG A 94 -4.51 0.95 13.61
N TYR A 95 -4.60 -0.11 14.38
CA TYR A 95 -3.75 -1.29 14.25
C TYR A 95 -3.94 -1.95 12.88
N ILE A 96 -5.18 -2.23 12.46
CA ILE A 96 -5.49 -2.79 11.13
C ILE A 96 -4.96 -1.88 10.01
N LYS A 97 -5.17 -0.56 10.13
CA LYS A 97 -4.64 0.39 9.15
C LYS A 97 -3.11 0.37 9.09
N ASN A 98 -2.44 0.19 10.23
CA ASN A 98 -0.98 0.10 10.28
C ASN A 98 -0.47 -1.22 9.66
N LEU A 99 -1.12 -2.35 9.95
CA LEU A 99 -0.82 -3.63 9.29
C LEU A 99 -0.97 -3.51 7.77
N SER A 100 -2.10 -2.98 7.30
CA SER A 100 -2.32 -2.75 5.86
C SER A 100 -1.30 -1.80 5.23
N ALA A 101 -0.67 -0.92 6.01
CA ALA A 101 0.40 -0.05 5.54
C ALA A 101 1.75 -0.78 5.46
N GLU A 102 2.01 -1.74 6.34
CA GLU A 102 3.19 -2.61 6.29
C GLU A 102 3.07 -3.64 5.15
N GLU A 103 1.87 -4.15 4.87
CA GLU A 103 1.55 -5.03 3.74
C GLU A 103 1.67 -4.35 2.37
N LYS A 104 1.75 -3.02 2.31
CA LYS A 104 1.97 -2.26 1.06
C LYS A 104 3.43 -2.19 0.63
N LEU A 105 4.33 -2.81 1.34
CA LEU A 105 5.72 -2.99 0.93
C LEU A 105 5.91 -4.42 0.42
N PRO A 106 6.67 -4.60 -0.65
CA PRO A 106 6.96 -5.92 -1.16
C PRO A 106 7.76 -6.75 -0.16
N SER A 107 7.48 -8.04 -0.12
CA SER A 107 8.31 -9.02 0.55
C SER A 107 9.60 -9.27 -0.27
N LYS A 108 10.59 -9.92 0.34
CA LYS A 108 11.86 -10.22 -0.38
C LYS A 108 11.64 -11.22 -1.53
N GLU A 109 10.62 -12.04 -1.43
CA GLU A 109 10.27 -13.06 -2.43
C GLU A 109 9.64 -12.44 -3.69
N GLU A 110 9.12 -11.21 -3.59
CA GLU A 110 8.57 -10.45 -4.72
C GLU A 110 9.62 -9.66 -5.49
N LEU A 111 10.87 -9.61 -5.00
CA LEU A 111 12.00 -8.97 -5.68
C LEU A 111 12.63 -9.94 -6.70
N ASP A 112 13.35 -9.40 -7.68
CA ASP A 112 14.13 -10.25 -8.58
C ASP A 112 15.24 -10.97 -7.78
N PRO A 113 15.23 -12.31 -7.72
CA PRO A 113 16.24 -13.08 -7.00
C PRO A 113 17.66 -12.92 -7.60
N ASN A 114 17.77 -12.44 -8.84
CA ASN A 114 19.04 -12.19 -9.51
C ASN A 114 19.56 -10.75 -9.30
N SER A 115 18.74 -9.88 -8.68
CA SER A 115 19.09 -8.47 -8.43
C SER A 115 19.33 -8.19 -6.93
N PRO A 116 20.55 -8.42 -6.41
CA PRO A 116 20.85 -8.11 -5.02
C PRO A 116 20.71 -6.61 -4.69
N MET A 117 20.71 -5.76 -5.71
CA MET A 117 20.54 -4.31 -5.52
C MET A 117 19.10 -3.92 -5.21
N GLU A 118 18.10 -4.63 -5.72
CA GLU A 118 16.71 -4.36 -5.36
C GLU A 118 16.46 -4.51 -3.84
N ILE A 119 17.06 -5.51 -3.22
CA ILE A 119 16.98 -5.66 -1.76
C ILE A 119 17.53 -4.42 -1.04
N LYS A 120 18.67 -3.89 -1.52
CA LYS A 120 19.28 -2.68 -0.94
C LYS A 120 18.40 -1.44 -1.19
N VAL A 121 17.87 -1.29 -2.40
CA VAL A 121 16.95 -0.18 -2.73
C VAL A 121 15.73 -0.19 -1.83
N LEU A 122 15.12 -1.35 -1.60
CA LEU A 122 14.01 -1.50 -0.66
C LEU A 122 14.41 -1.09 0.78
N GLU A 123 15.60 -1.49 1.23
CA GLU A 123 16.11 -1.12 2.56
C GLU A 123 16.43 0.38 2.66
N TRP A 124 16.96 1.00 1.61
CA TRP A 124 17.18 2.45 1.54
C TRP A 124 15.86 3.20 1.54
N PHE A 125 14.90 2.80 0.70
CA PHE A 125 13.57 3.39 0.64
C PHE A 125 12.88 3.41 2.01
N LYS A 126 12.95 2.29 2.75
CA LYS A 126 12.40 2.20 4.11
C LYS A 126 13.00 3.18 5.12
N LYS A 127 14.19 3.70 4.85
CA LYS A 127 14.91 4.65 5.70
C LYS A 127 14.71 6.10 5.27
N THR A 128 14.12 6.38 4.11
CA THR A 128 13.89 7.75 3.65
C THR A 128 12.91 8.49 4.56
N ASN A 129 13.10 9.78 4.74
CA ASN A 129 12.17 10.62 5.47
C ASN A 129 10.78 10.60 4.80
N PHE A 130 10.75 10.59 3.47
CA PHE A 130 9.50 10.46 2.72
C PHE A 130 8.68 9.24 3.16
N TYR A 131 9.28 8.05 3.18
CA TYR A 131 8.57 6.85 3.60
C TYR A 131 8.21 6.88 5.08
N LEU A 132 9.13 7.30 5.96
CA LEU A 132 8.90 7.33 7.40
C LEU A 132 7.72 8.25 7.80
N GLU A 133 7.57 9.38 7.10
CA GLU A 133 6.49 10.34 7.34
C GLU A 133 5.17 9.91 6.68
N ASN A 134 5.24 9.17 5.57
CA ASN A 134 4.09 8.85 4.72
C ASN A 134 3.69 7.37 4.68
N LYS A 135 4.21 6.51 5.56
CA LYS A 135 3.99 5.04 5.58
C LYS A 135 2.57 4.59 5.26
N LYS A 136 1.57 5.33 5.75
CA LYS A 136 0.16 4.98 5.62
C LYS A 136 -0.43 5.27 4.25
N ASN A 137 0.22 6.14 3.49
CA ASN A 137 -0.27 6.67 2.23
C ASN A 137 0.60 6.26 1.04
N VAL A 138 1.66 5.48 1.30
CA VAL A 138 2.60 4.99 0.28
C VAL A 138 2.42 3.50 0.09
N GLU A 139 2.33 3.08 -1.15
CA GLU A 139 2.37 1.69 -1.60
C GLU A 139 3.59 1.53 -2.50
N LEU A 140 4.39 0.48 -2.28
CA LEU A 140 5.54 0.12 -3.10
C LEU A 140 5.30 -1.25 -3.71
N LYS A 141 5.26 -1.33 -5.02
CA LYS A 141 5.15 -2.58 -5.78
C LYS A 141 6.50 -2.91 -6.39
N ALA A 142 7.01 -4.11 -6.15
CA ALA A 142 8.20 -4.62 -6.83
C ALA A 142 7.81 -5.36 -8.11
N GLN A 143 8.72 -5.41 -9.06
CA GLN A 143 8.60 -6.16 -10.30
C GLN A 143 7.25 -5.93 -11.00
N PHE A 144 6.82 -4.65 -11.05
CA PHE A 144 5.51 -4.32 -11.57
C PHE A 144 5.48 -4.37 -13.11
N GLU A 145 4.64 -5.24 -13.66
CA GLU A 145 4.45 -5.41 -15.12
C GLU A 145 3.71 -4.20 -15.72
N ILE A 146 4.36 -3.04 -15.73
CA ILE A 146 3.76 -1.76 -16.14
C ILE A 146 3.29 -1.78 -17.60
N GLY A 147 4.02 -2.40 -18.49
CA GLY A 147 3.63 -2.51 -19.89
C GLY A 147 2.36 -3.32 -20.08
N LYS A 148 2.19 -4.39 -19.30
CA LYS A 148 0.97 -5.20 -19.31
C LYS A 148 -0.23 -4.44 -18.72
N TYR A 149 0.00 -3.67 -17.68
CA TYR A 149 -1.01 -2.80 -17.08
C TYR A 149 -1.46 -1.71 -18.05
N LEU A 150 -0.52 -1.02 -18.72
CA LEU A 150 -0.82 0.02 -19.69
C LEU A 150 -1.59 -0.52 -20.90
N LYS A 151 -1.26 -1.71 -21.38
CA LYS A 151 -1.99 -2.38 -22.45
C LYS A 151 -3.46 -2.69 -22.11
N GLN A 152 -3.78 -2.83 -20.83
CA GLN A 152 -5.17 -3.00 -20.39
C GLN A 152 -5.94 -1.67 -20.35
N LEU A 153 -5.24 -0.56 -20.11
CA LEU A 153 -5.84 0.78 -20.03
C LEU A 153 -5.94 1.46 -21.39
N ASP A 154 -4.97 1.21 -22.27
CA ASP A 154 -4.85 1.83 -23.57
C ASP A 154 -4.73 0.74 -24.65
N ALA A 155 -5.76 0.61 -25.47
CA ALA A 155 -5.81 -0.36 -26.56
C ALA A 155 -4.75 -0.08 -27.66
N ASP A 156 -4.28 1.15 -27.77
CA ASP A 156 -3.30 1.60 -28.73
C ASP A 156 -1.85 1.47 -28.21
N TYR A 157 -1.67 0.97 -26.97
CA TYR A 157 -0.35 0.74 -26.38
C TYR A 157 0.47 -0.24 -27.25
N SER A 158 1.52 0.28 -27.92
CA SER A 158 2.36 -0.44 -28.87
C SER A 158 3.79 -0.72 -28.36
N HIS A 159 4.12 -0.26 -27.16
CA HIS A 159 5.45 -0.48 -26.57
C HIS A 159 5.58 -1.90 -25.97
N PRO A 160 6.82 -2.36 -25.72
CA PRO A 160 7.08 -3.64 -25.06
C PRO A 160 6.40 -3.76 -23.69
N SER A 161 6.28 -5.00 -23.21
CA SER A 161 5.79 -5.27 -21.85
C SER A 161 6.91 -4.98 -20.84
N PHE A 162 7.10 -3.71 -20.52
CA PHE A 162 8.09 -3.28 -19.52
C PHE A 162 7.72 -3.78 -18.13
N VAL A 163 8.75 -4.13 -17.35
CA VAL A 163 8.67 -4.43 -15.92
C VAL A 163 9.53 -3.39 -15.22
N THR A 164 9.04 -2.81 -14.13
CA THR A 164 9.79 -1.85 -13.32
C THR A 164 10.31 -2.51 -12.05
N ASP A 165 11.50 -2.15 -11.57
CA ASP A 165 12.01 -2.68 -10.30
C ASP A 165 11.05 -2.32 -9.18
N PHE A 166 10.67 -1.04 -9.09
CA PHE A 166 9.68 -0.58 -8.13
C PHE A 166 8.75 0.47 -8.72
N LEU A 167 7.47 0.39 -8.36
CA LEU A 167 6.48 1.44 -8.56
C LEU A 167 6.01 1.96 -7.20
N VAL A 168 6.30 3.22 -6.90
CA VAL A 168 5.82 3.93 -5.71
C VAL A 168 4.51 4.62 -6.05
N ILE A 169 3.47 4.36 -5.28
CA ILE A 169 2.16 5.02 -5.40
C ILE A 169 1.89 5.73 -4.09
N PHE A 170 1.59 7.03 -4.13
CA PHE A 170 1.27 7.79 -2.93
C PHE A 170 0.18 8.83 -3.18
N SER A 171 -0.59 9.13 -2.14
CA SER A 171 -1.70 10.08 -2.22
C SER A 171 -1.24 11.47 -1.80
N THR A 172 -1.56 12.47 -2.64
CA THR A 172 -1.39 13.90 -2.35
C THR A 172 -2.75 14.58 -2.31
N GLU A 173 -2.78 15.87 -1.95
CA GLU A 173 -4.01 16.69 -2.01
C GLU A 173 -4.56 16.80 -3.44
N ASP A 174 -3.69 16.78 -4.45
CA ASP A 174 -4.04 16.84 -5.88
C ASP A 174 -4.40 15.47 -6.48
N GLY A 175 -4.39 14.41 -5.67
CA GLY A 175 -4.68 13.03 -6.11
C GLY A 175 -3.47 12.09 -6.00
N PRO A 176 -3.60 10.86 -6.51
CA PRO A 176 -2.53 9.87 -6.47
C PRO A 176 -1.40 10.28 -7.42
N LYS A 177 -0.15 10.12 -6.94
CA LYS A 177 1.07 10.28 -7.73
C LYS A 177 1.77 8.93 -7.83
N GLN A 178 2.53 8.77 -8.90
CA GLN A 178 3.28 7.55 -9.19
C GLN A 178 4.70 7.89 -9.59
N VAL A 179 5.67 7.16 -9.03
CA VAL A 179 7.09 7.31 -9.32
C VAL A 179 7.69 5.92 -9.51
N ILE A 180 8.44 5.73 -10.57
CA ILE A 180 9.19 4.52 -10.83
C ILE A 180 10.59 4.69 -10.21
N ILE A 181 11.02 3.70 -9.43
CA ILE A 181 12.41 3.62 -8.95
C ILE A 181 13.06 2.43 -9.64
N GLU A 182 14.20 2.67 -10.30
CA GLU A 182 14.98 1.65 -10.99
C GLU A 182 16.43 1.68 -10.51
N TYR A 183 17.04 0.50 -10.41
CA TYR A 183 18.47 0.37 -10.22
C TYR A 183 19.15 -0.07 -11.51
N ASP A 184 19.76 0.87 -12.19
CA ASP A 184 20.38 0.66 -13.49
C ASP A 184 21.75 -0.03 -13.34
N GLY A 185 21.77 -1.32 -13.61
CA GLY A 185 23.00 -2.11 -13.64
C GLY A 185 23.93 -1.67 -14.79
N LEU A 186 25.23 -1.61 -14.51
CA LEU A 186 26.20 -1.11 -15.48
C LEU A 186 26.14 -1.87 -16.81
N LYS A 187 25.96 -3.18 -16.75
CA LYS A 187 26.06 -4.06 -17.92
C LYS A 187 24.90 -3.89 -18.90
N ASP A 188 23.71 -3.64 -18.39
CA ASP A 188 22.48 -3.73 -19.16
C ASP A 188 21.93 -2.35 -19.57
N HIS A 189 22.38 -1.28 -18.89
CA HIS A 189 21.86 0.07 -19.10
C HIS A 189 22.85 1.06 -19.70
N PHE A 190 24.14 0.70 -19.82
CA PHE A 190 25.16 1.63 -20.26
C PHE A 190 26.04 1.09 -21.39
N ASP A 191 26.26 1.93 -22.37
CA ASP A 191 27.24 1.70 -23.45
C ASP A 191 28.65 2.16 -23.04
N ASN A 192 29.71 1.66 -23.69
CA ASN A 192 31.11 2.09 -23.55
C ASN A 192 31.54 2.23 -22.05
N GLN A 193 31.28 1.21 -21.29
CA GLN A 193 31.39 1.19 -19.80
C GLN A 193 32.78 1.61 -19.27
N GLU A 194 33.85 1.44 -20.07
CA GLU A 194 35.23 1.82 -19.74
C GLU A 194 35.47 3.34 -19.74
N LEU A 195 34.55 4.11 -20.34
CA LEU A 195 34.65 5.58 -20.44
C LEU A 195 33.83 6.32 -19.39
N ILE A 196 33.03 5.59 -18.63
CA ILE A 196 32.07 6.15 -17.68
C ILE A 196 32.74 6.57 -16.37
N THR A 197 32.42 7.77 -15.94
CA THR A 197 32.81 8.33 -14.65
C THR A 197 31.57 8.80 -13.87
N ASP A 198 31.76 9.17 -12.60
CA ASP A 198 30.69 9.72 -11.76
C ASP A 198 30.16 11.07 -12.29
N GLU A 199 30.92 11.74 -13.18
CA GLU A 199 30.57 13.05 -13.73
C GLU A 199 29.84 12.98 -15.09
N ASN A 200 29.96 11.85 -15.82
CA ASN A 200 29.46 11.74 -17.20
C ASN A 200 28.57 10.51 -17.46
N PHE A 201 28.18 9.74 -16.43
CA PHE A 201 27.45 8.48 -16.61
C PHE A 201 26.12 8.66 -17.37
N ASP A 202 25.48 9.81 -17.22
CA ASP A 202 24.20 10.15 -17.87
C ASP A 202 24.31 10.23 -19.41
N GLU A 203 25.50 10.48 -19.96
CA GLU A 203 25.75 10.51 -21.40
C GLU A 203 25.85 9.10 -22.01
N PHE A 204 25.99 8.06 -21.20
CA PHE A 204 26.27 6.69 -21.64
C PHE A 204 25.10 5.72 -21.52
N TYR A 205 23.92 6.17 -21.17
CA TYR A 205 22.75 5.32 -21.20
C TYR A 205 22.45 4.81 -22.61
N THR A 206 22.02 3.56 -22.73
CA THR A 206 21.65 2.96 -24.02
C THR A 206 20.45 3.65 -24.64
N THR A 207 20.31 3.58 -25.96
CA THR A 207 19.16 4.12 -26.71
C THR A 207 17.85 3.48 -26.19
N GLU A 208 17.87 2.16 -25.96
CA GLU A 208 16.70 1.42 -25.46
C GLU A 208 16.23 1.96 -24.08
N HIS A 209 17.18 2.33 -23.23
CA HIS A 209 16.91 2.96 -21.95
C HIS A 209 16.10 4.26 -22.12
N TYR A 210 16.57 5.17 -22.98
CA TYR A 210 15.89 6.44 -23.24
C TYR A 210 14.50 6.25 -23.89
N GLU A 211 14.38 5.31 -24.83
CA GLU A 211 13.10 5.01 -25.49
C GLU A 211 12.07 4.49 -24.48
N ARG A 212 12.49 3.61 -23.56
CA ARG A 212 11.66 3.10 -22.49
C ARG A 212 11.19 4.20 -21.54
N GLU A 213 12.10 5.03 -21.08
CA GLU A 213 11.79 6.13 -20.18
C GLU A 213 10.80 7.09 -20.84
N LYS A 214 11.10 7.56 -22.06
CA LYS A 214 10.24 8.45 -22.82
C LYS A 214 8.85 7.86 -23.08
N ALA A 215 8.77 6.57 -23.37
CA ALA A 215 7.49 5.89 -23.55
C ALA A 215 6.64 5.95 -22.27
N LEU A 216 7.22 5.68 -21.09
CA LEU A 216 6.51 5.69 -19.82
C LEU A 216 6.20 7.10 -19.33
N GLU A 217 7.06 8.09 -19.60
CA GLU A 217 6.80 9.51 -19.30
C GLU A 217 5.57 10.03 -20.04
N THR A 218 5.28 9.58 -21.28
CA THR A 218 4.05 9.96 -21.99
C THR A 218 2.78 9.51 -21.28
N TYR A 219 2.87 8.47 -20.45
CA TYR A 219 1.79 8.00 -19.57
C TYR A 219 1.79 8.67 -18.19
N GLY A 220 2.67 9.66 -17.97
CA GLY A 220 2.71 10.47 -16.75
C GLY A 220 3.54 9.86 -15.60
N TYR A 221 4.38 8.87 -15.88
CA TYR A 221 5.30 8.34 -14.88
C TYR A 221 6.55 9.21 -14.77
N ASN A 222 7.03 9.40 -13.54
CA ASN A 222 8.30 9.99 -13.25
C ASN A 222 9.29 8.93 -12.78
N PHE A 223 10.57 9.17 -12.93
CA PHE A 223 11.62 8.22 -12.58
C PHE A 223 12.56 8.75 -11.50
N ILE A 224 12.98 7.85 -10.62
CA ILE A 224 14.18 7.99 -9.80
C ILE A 224 15.10 6.84 -10.22
N ARG A 225 16.26 7.17 -10.80
CA ARG A 225 17.22 6.20 -11.29
C ARG A 225 18.42 6.14 -10.38
N LEU A 226 18.68 4.95 -9.91
CA LEU A 226 19.80 4.61 -9.04
C LEU A 226 20.83 3.82 -9.84
N ASN A 227 22.07 4.11 -9.66
CA ASN A 227 23.19 3.34 -10.25
C ASN A 227 24.43 3.46 -9.34
N LYS A 228 25.49 2.74 -9.68
CA LYS A 228 26.71 2.75 -8.87
C LYS A 228 27.38 4.13 -8.78
N PHE A 229 27.12 5.04 -9.70
CA PHE A 229 27.79 6.34 -9.78
C PHE A 229 27.08 7.37 -8.89
N ASN A 230 25.74 7.32 -8.80
CA ASN A 230 24.95 8.29 -8.03
C ASN A 230 24.54 7.81 -6.62
N THR A 231 24.88 6.57 -6.24
CA THR A 231 24.56 5.98 -4.93
C THR A 231 25.77 5.79 -4.02
N THR A 232 26.90 6.45 -4.33
CA THR A 232 28.18 6.25 -3.63
C THR A 232 28.19 6.79 -2.21
N ASP A 233 27.65 7.99 -1.98
CA ASP A 233 27.78 8.69 -0.71
C ASP A 233 26.61 8.42 0.24
N ASP A 234 25.40 8.75 -0.16
CA ASP A 234 24.19 8.58 0.66
C ASP A 234 22.96 8.24 -0.22
N PRO A 235 22.76 6.95 -0.50
CA PRO A 235 21.64 6.50 -1.32
C PRO A 235 20.28 6.80 -0.72
N VAL A 236 20.17 6.91 0.61
CA VAL A 236 18.91 7.23 1.31
C VAL A 236 18.52 8.68 1.07
N LYS A 237 19.51 9.56 1.01
CA LYS A 237 19.29 10.99 0.73
C LYS A 237 18.96 11.23 -0.75
N PHE A 238 19.48 10.40 -1.62
CA PHE A 238 19.19 10.46 -3.06
C PHE A 238 17.75 10.06 -3.37
N LEU A 239 17.23 9.03 -2.69
CA LEU A 239 15.83 8.59 -2.73
C LEU A 239 14.87 9.53 -1.98
#